data_0d5a67682fde966e85f522fa6ba725bf
#
_entry.id   0d5a67682fde966e85f522fa6ba725bf
#
_cell.length_a   1.000
_cell.length_b   1.000
_cell.length_c   1.000
_cell.angle_alpha   90.00
_cell.angle_beta   90.00
_cell.angle_gamma   90.00
#
_symmetry.space_group_name_H-M   'P 1'
#
loop_
_entity.id
_entity.type
_entity.pdbx_description
1 polymer ?
#
loop_
_entity_poly.entity_id
_entity_poly.type
_entity_poly.pdbx_seq_one_letter_code
_entity_poly.pdbx_strand_id
1 'polypeptide(L)'
;QYPVLRLGFYTLRMDFQFGVATLFFGSEIEKIKSKIPLQPNIIYEVIKKYDNDLRTIKSNPDQIFKELRNAYIRRLKMVNKPAGEKLLITEVLNEYVLMKQSKKFFIDPQKSHFKGYSRVKLSYLLYSFKKAVLLEKGMRLHVATFDATRDKVNSIWVPEDEDGQGTHYSHISFEK
;
A
#
# COMPACT_ATOMS: atom_id res chain seq x y z
N GLN A 1 12.31 20.38 -15.85
CA GLN A 1 12.31 19.21 -14.94
C GLN A 1 12.39 19.72 -13.52
N TYR A 2 11.47 19.30 -12.65
CA TYR A 2 11.48 19.69 -11.25
C TYR A 2 12.58 18.94 -10.50
N PRO A 3 13.37 19.60 -9.63
CA PRO A 3 14.30 18.92 -8.76
C PRO A 3 13.61 17.96 -7.81
N VAL A 4 14.19 16.78 -7.63
CA VAL A 4 13.69 15.70 -6.76
C VAL A 4 14.73 15.35 -5.72
N LEU A 5 14.27 15.18 -4.47
CA LEU A 5 15.08 14.66 -3.36
C LEU A 5 14.48 13.33 -2.89
N ARG A 6 15.30 12.31 -2.82
CA ARG A 6 14.90 10.99 -2.28
C ARG A 6 15.30 10.89 -0.82
N LEU A 7 14.36 10.41 0.01
CA LEU A 7 14.51 10.31 1.46
C LEU A 7 13.85 9.00 1.93
N GLY A 8 14.59 7.91 1.92
CA GLY A 8 14.06 6.59 2.23
C GLY A 8 12.90 6.22 1.30
N PHE A 9 11.76 5.82 1.84
CA PHE A 9 10.55 5.50 1.07
C PHE A 9 9.95 6.68 0.30
N TYR A 10 10.44 7.90 0.53
CA TYR A 10 9.78 9.12 0.06
C TYR A 10 10.55 9.81 -1.04
N THR A 11 9.81 10.46 -1.93
CA THR A 11 10.35 11.38 -2.92
C THR A 11 9.69 12.74 -2.74
N LEU A 12 10.50 13.78 -2.60
CA LEU A 12 10.07 15.16 -2.54
C LEU A 12 10.37 15.82 -3.89
N ARG A 13 9.32 16.21 -4.62
CA ARG A 13 9.42 16.99 -5.83
C ARG A 13 9.25 18.48 -5.49
N MET A 14 10.25 19.28 -5.80
CA MET A 14 10.30 20.70 -5.45
C MET A 14 9.92 21.59 -6.64
N ASP A 15 9.07 22.56 -6.39
CA ASP A 15 8.70 23.60 -7.33
C ASP A 15 9.17 24.94 -6.77
N PHE A 16 10.34 25.38 -7.24
CA PHE A 16 10.94 26.63 -6.77
C PHE A 16 10.22 27.88 -7.29
N GLN A 17 9.53 27.78 -8.42
CA GLN A 17 8.76 28.87 -8.96
C GLN A 17 7.60 29.28 -8.05
N PHE A 18 6.93 28.26 -7.48
CA PHE A 18 5.81 28.48 -6.56
C PHE A 18 6.19 28.35 -5.09
N GLY A 19 7.46 28.07 -4.78
CA GLY A 19 7.93 27.92 -3.39
C GLY A 19 7.31 26.75 -2.64
N VAL A 20 6.93 25.67 -3.34
CA VAL A 20 6.23 24.51 -2.75
C VAL A 20 6.86 23.20 -3.17
N ALA A 21 6.59 22.15 -2.38
CA ALA A 21 6.95 20.79 -2.70
C ALA A 21 5.74 19.84 -2.67
N THR A 22 5.90 18.71 -3.33
CA THR A 22 4.96 17.59 -3.27
C THR A 22 5.68 16.35 -2.78
N LEU A 23 5.13 15.72 -1.75
CA LEU A 23 5.64 14.48 -1.16
C LEU A 23 4.94 13.28 -1.78
N PHE A 24 5.74 12.31 -2.21
CA PHE A 24 5.29 11.03 -2.74
C PHE A 24 5.86 9.87 -1.94
N PHE A 25 5.19 8.73 -1.98
CA PHE A 25 5.72 7.44 -1.59
C PHE A 25 6.26 6.73 -2.82
N GLY A 26 7.48 6.16 -2.71
CA GLY A 26 8.22 5.64 -3.85
C GLY A 26 8.72 6.75 -4.79
N SER A 27 9.16 6.34 -5.97
CA SER A 27 9.61 7.27 -7.03
C SER A 27 8.41 7.95 -7.72
N GLU A 28 7.77 8.86 -7.01
CA GLU A 28 6.55 9.57 -7.47
C GLU A 28 5.33 8.66 -7.74
N ILE A 29 5.27 7.50 -7.07
CA ILE A 29 4.23 6.49 -7.32
C ILE A 29 2.89 6.91 -6.68
N GLU A 30 2.89 7.16 -5.37
CA GLU A 30 1.68 7.55 -4.65
C GLU A 30 1.86 8.93 -4.02
N LYS A 31 1.06 9.89 -4.47
CA LYS A 31 1.08 11.24 -3.90
C LYS A 31 0.51 11.24 -2.49
N ILE A 32 1.30 11.71 -1.52
CA ILE A 32 0.91 11.83 -0.12
C ILE A 32 0.37 13.21 0.18
N LYS A 33 1.15 14.26 -0.12
CA LYS A 33 0.79 15.64 0.17
C LYS A 33 1.39 16.57 -0.85
N SER A 34 0.61 17.56 -1.30
CA SER A 34 1.03 18.65 -2.17
C SER A 34 1.02 19.99 -1.44
N LYS A 35 1.58 21.01 -2.08
CA LYS A 35 1.63 22.39 -1.58
C LYS A 35 2.30 22.52 -0.20
N ILE A 36 3.37 21.75 0.03
CA ILE A 36 4.20 21.87 1.23
C ILE A 36 5.13 23.07 1.01
N PRO A 37 5.16 24.08 1.89
CA PRO A 37 6.11 25.18 1.77
C PRO A 37 7.55 24.69 1.71
N LEU A 38 8.39 25.29 0.86
CA LEU A 38 9.81 24.94 0.72
C LEU A 38 10.64 25.51 1.89
N GLN A 39 10.26 25.09 3.11
CA GLN A 39 10.97 25.39 4.35
C GLN A 39 11.43 24.06 4.96
N PRO A 40 12.74 23.88 5.24
CA PRO A 40 13.29 22.60 5.69
C PRO A 40 12.62 22.03 6.93
N ASN A 41 12.30 22.85 7.91
CA ASN A 41 11.59 22.46 9.13
C ASN A 41 10.17 21.96 8.85
N ILE A 42 9.42 22.64 7.97
CA ILE A 42 8.05 22.22 7.60
C ILE A 42 8.09 20.90 6.83
N ILE A 43 9.02 20.77 5.89
CA ILE A 43 9.22 19.54 5.13
C ILE A 43 9.55 18.39 6.07
N TYR A 44 10.49 18.58 7.00
CA TYR A 44 10.89 17.60 7.99
C TYR A 44 9.70 17.13 8.84
N GLU A 45 8.91 18.05 9.41
CA GLU A 45 7.76 17.71 10.25
C GLU A 45 6.68 16.97 9.46
N VAL A 46 6.46 17.33 8.20
CA VAL A 46 5.52 16.64 7.33
C VAL A 46 5.98 15.19 7.08
N ILE A 47 7.25 14.98 6.71
CA ILE A 47 7.79 13.64 6.44
C ILE A 47 7.75 12.80 7.73
N LYS A 48 8.22 13.34 8.84
CA LYS A 48 8.22 12.68 10.15
C LYS A 48 6.83 12.24 10.58
N LYS A 49 5.83 13.08 10.38
CA LYS A 49 4.44 12.74 10.68
C LYS A 49 3.97 11.54 9.87
N TYR A 50 4.16 11.56 8.56
CA TYR A 50 3.71 10.45 7.69
C TYR A 50 4.52 9.17 7.93
N ASP A 51 5.82 9.28 8.19
CA ASP A 51 6.66 8.13 8.52
C ASP A 51 6.26 7.49 9.84
N ASN A 52 6.00 8.28 10.88
CA ASN A 52 5.48 7.79 12.15
C ASN A 52 4.13 7.10 11.97
N ASP A 53 3.19 7.71 11.25
CA ASP A 53 1.88 7.11 10.96
C ASP A 53 2.01 5.77 10.21
N LEU A 54 3.00 5.65 9.34
CA LEU A 54 3.26 4.45 8.57
C LEU A 54 3.89 3.35 9.45
N ARG A 55 4.89 3.71 10.26
CA ARG A 55 5.59 2.76 11.15
C ARG A 55 4.75 2.34 12.36
N THR A 56 3.71 3.08 12.73
CA THR A 56 2.75 2.66 13.76
C THR A 56 1.82 1.53 13.32
N ILE A 57 1.87 1.12 12.07
CA ILE A 57 1.26 -0.15 11.63
C ILE A 57 2.05 -1.29 12.28
N LYS A 58 1.90 -1.43 13.60
CA LYS A 58 2.42 -2.56 14.37
C LYS A 58 1.66 -3.80 13.96
N SER A 59 2.19 -4.48 13.01
CA SER A 59 1.58 -5.70 12.52
C SER A 59 2.35 -6.89 13.03
N ASN A 60 1.66 -7.77 13.73
CA ASN A 60 2.10 -9.13 13.89
C ASN A 60 2.05 -9.78 12.49
N PRO A 61 3.17 -10.16 11.88
CA PRO A 61 3.17 -10.71 10.50
C PRO A 61 2.27 -11.93 10.36
N ASP A 62 2.18 -12.77 11.39
CA ASP A 62 1.32 -13.96 11.39
C ASP A 62 -0.17 -13.60 11.37
N GLN A 63 -0.54 -12.57 12.10
CA GLN A 63 -1.92 -12.10 12.10
C GLN A 63 -2.32 -11.53 10.74
N ILE A 64 -1.44 -10.73 10.13
CA ILE A 64 -1.70 -10.16 8.80
C ILE A 64 -1.80 -11.27 7.75
N PHE A 65 -0.92 -12.25 7.82
CA PHE A 65 -0.97 -13.39 6.91
C PHE A 65 -2.34 -14.09 6.98
N LYS A 66 -2.80 -14.43 8.19
CA LYS A 66 -4.10 -15.08 8.39
C LYS A 66 -5.24 -14.22 7.85
N GLU A 67 -5.22 -12.92 8.12
CA GLU A 67 -6.25 -11.99 7.67
C GLU A 67 -6.25 -11.82 6.16
N LEU A 68 -5.08 -11.69 5.55
CA LEU A 68 -4.95 -11.54 4.10
C LEU A 68 -5.34 -12.85 3.38
N ARG A 69 -4.95 -14.02 3.93
CA ARG A 69 -5.39 -15.33 3.43
C ARG A 69 -6.91 -15.49 3.53
N ASN A 70 -7.51 -15.04 4.62
CA ASN A 70 -8.96 -15.07 4.76
C ASN A 70 -9.66 -14.17 3.74
N ALA A 71 -9.14 -12.96 3.49
CA ALA A 71 -9.65 -12.08 2.46
C ALA A 71 -9.57 -12.72 1.06
N TYR A 72 -8.44 -13.34 0.75
CA TYR A 72 -8.24 -14.09 -0.49
C TYR A 72 -9.25 -15.25 -0.63
N ILE A 73 -9.44 -16.07 0.40
CA ILE A 73 -10.39 -17.20 0.39
C ILE A 73 -11.82 -16.69 0.18
N ARG A 74 -12.22 -15.62 0.87
CA ARG A 74 -13.54 -14.99 0.68
C ARG A 74 -13.72 -14.53 -0.76
N ARG A 75 -12.71 -13.85 -1.32
CA ARG A 75 -12.77 -13.38 -2.70
C ARG A 75 -12.83 -14.54 -3.71
N LEU A 76 -12.07 -15.63 -3.52
CA LEU A 76 -12.18 -16.85 -4.34
C LEU A 76 -13.62 -17.39 -4.39
N LYS A 77 -14.28 -17.47 -3.23
CA LYS A 77 -15.67 -17.93 -3.14
C LYS A 77 -16.62 -17.02 -3.89
N MET A 78 -16.45 -15.70 -3.77
CA MET A 78 -17.29 -14.70 -4.48
C MET A 78 -17.18 -14.80 -6.00
N VAL A 79 -15.98 -15.10 -6.53
CA VAL A 79 -15.76 -15.22 -7.97
C VAL A 79 -15.78 -16.67 -8.47
N ASN A 80 -16.16 -17.60 -7.60
CA ASN A 80 -16.28 -19.04 -7.89
C ASN A 80 -15.00 -19.66 -8.51
N LYS A 81 -13.84 -19.31 -7.93
CA LYS A 81 -12.53 -19.84 -8.34
C LYS A 81 -12.00 -20.87 -7.33
N PRO A 82 -11.25 -21.90 -7.80
CA PRO A 82 -10.65 -22.88 -6.93
C PRO A 82 -9.50 -22.32 -6.09
N ALA A 83 -9.16 -23.00 -4.99
CA ALA A 83 -8.01 -22.64 -4.16
C ALA A 83 -6.70 -22.70 -4.95
N GLY A 84 -5.82 -21.72 -4.73
CA GLY A 84 -4.53 -21.61 -5.43
C GLY A 84 -4.56 -20.70 -6.67
N GLU A 85 -5.74 -20.32 -7.15
CA GLU A 85 -5.87 -19.44 -8.31
C GLU A 85 -5.41 -18.00 -8.02
N LYS A 86 -4.86 -17.36 -9.06
CA LYS A 86 -4.43 -15.97 -8.98
C LYS A 86 -5.65 -15.05 -8.93
N LEU A 87 -5.67 -14.15 -7.95
CA LEU A 87 -6.64 -13.07 -7.86
C LEU A 87 -5.95 -11.71 -8.00
N LEU A 88 -6.68 -10.74 -8.52
CA LEU A 88 -6.20 -9.37 -8.58
C LEU A 88 -5.90 -8.86 -7.16
N ILE A 89 -4.68 -8.39 -6.94
CA ILE A 89 -4.20 -8.03 -5.60
C ILE A 89 -5.06 -6.92 -4.97
N THR A 90 -5.49 -5.95 -5.78
CA THR A 90 -6.33 -4.84 -5.32
C THR A 90 -7.70 -5.30 -4.83
N GLU A 91 -8.28 -6.33 -5.45
CA GLU A 91 -9.54 -6.92 -5.00
C GLU A 91 -9.39 -7.63 -3.65
N VAL A 92 -8.29 -8.36 -3.46
CA VAL A 92 -7.98 -9.04 -2.19
C VAL A 92 -7.70 -8.01 -1.08
N LEU A 93 -6.97 -6.93 -1.41
CA LEU A 93 -6.72 -5.83 -0.46
C LEU A 93 -8.01 -5.07 -0.10
N ASN A 94 -8.91 -4.87 -1.04
CA ASN A 94 -10.22 -4.26 -0.76
C ASN A 94 -11.05 -5.15 0.17
N GLU A 95 -11.07 -6.45 -0.05
CA GLU A 95 -11.73 -7.41 0.84
C GLU A 95 -11.10 -7.40 2.25
N TYR A 96 -9.77 -7.34 2.33
CA TYR A 96 -9.05 -7.19 3.59
C TYR A 96 -9.47 -5.92 4.34
N VAL A 97 -9.57 -4.78 3.65
CA VAL A 97 -10.03 -3.51 4.24
C VAL A 97 -11.46 -3.62 4.75
N LEU A 98 -12.34 -4.28 4.01
CA LEU A 98 -13.73 -4.52 4.45
C LEU A 98 -13.79 -5.39 5.71
N MET A 99 -12.97 -6.42 5.79
CA MET A 99 -12.89 -7.27 6.99
C MET A 99 -12.40 -6.54 8.24
N LYS A 100 -11.66 -5.43 8.06
CA LYS A 100 -11.16 -4.57 9.15
C LYS A 100 -12.16 -3.53 9.62
N GLN A 101 -13.33 -3.45 9.01
CA GLN A 101 -14.34 -2.49 9.42
C GLN A 101 -15.00 -2.88 10.74
N SER A 102 -15.43 -1.87 11.49
CA SER A 102 -16.15 -2.05 12.75
C SER A 102 -17.58 -2.53 12.53
N LYS A 103 -18.20 -3.10 13.57
CA LYS A 103 -19.64 -3.42 13.55
C LYS A 103 -20.49 -2.19 13.23
N LYS A 104 -20.09 -1.00 13.68
CA LYS A 104 -20.77 0.26 13.36
C LYS A 104 -20.88 0.50 11.87
N PHE A 105 -19.79 0.25 11.12
CA PHE A 105 -19.80 0.41 9.67
C PHE A 105 -20.81 -0.52 9.00
N PHE A 106 -20.94 -1.77 9.44
CA PHE A 106 -21.87 -2.73 8.86
C PHE A 106 -23.34 -2.44 9.21
N ILE A 107 -23.60 -1.78 10.34
CA ILE A 107 -24.95 -1.35 10.74
C ILE A 107 -25.33 -0.06 9.99
N ASP A 108 -24.40 0.88 9.87
CA ASP A 108 -24.61 2.20 9.26
C ASP A 108 -23.34 2.56 8.45
N PRO A 109 -23.34 2.25 7.13
CA PRO A 109 -22.16 2.38 6.28
C PRO A 109 -21.85 3.83 5.85
N GLN A 110 -21.73 4.73 6.82
CA GLN A 110 -21.33 6.11 6.56
C GLN A 110 -19.79 6.25 6.55
N LYS A 111 -19.32 7.31 5.88
CA LYS A 111 -17.90 7.66 5.81
C LYS A 111 -17.24 7.82 7.19
N SER A 112 -17.97 8.34 8.18
CA SER A 112 -17.53 8.51 9.56
C SER A 112 -17.24 7.19 10.28
N HIS A 113 -17.89 6.09 9.87
CA HIS A 113 -17.70 4.75 10.43
C HIS A 113 -16.69 3.90 9.65
N PHE A 114 -16.26 4.38 8.48
CA PHE A 114 -15.31 3.69 7.62
C PHE A 114 -13.88 3.96 8.06
N LYS A 115 -13.15 2.91 8.41
CA LYS A 115 -11.71 2.98 8.67
C LYS A 115 -10.96 2.84 7.35
N GLY A 116 -10.50 3.96 6.81
CA GLY A 116 -9.76 3.99 5.56
C GLY A 116 -8.35 3.40 5.66
N TYR A 117 -7.95 2.74 4.59
CA TYR A 117 -6.58 2.30 4.36
C TYR A 117 -6.09 2.93 3.05
N SER A 118 -5.12 3.82 3.13
CA SER A 118 -4.53 4.39 1.91
C SER A 118 -3.69 3.34 1.18
N ARG A 119 -3.49 3.54 -0.12
CA ARG A 119 -2.60 2.67 -0.92
C ARG A 119 -1.19 2.64 -0.33
N VAL A 120 -0.70 3.74 0.21
CA VAL A 120 0.59 3.82 0.91
C VAL A 120 0.63 2.85 2.11
N LYS A 121 -0.43 2.83 2.93
CA LYS A 121 -0.52 1.89 4.06
C LYS A 121 -0.56 0.44 3.61
N LEU A 122 -1.33 0.13 2.57
CA LEU A 122 -1.42 -1.23 2.00
C LEU A 122 -0.09 -1.66 1.37
N SER A 123 0.58 -0.77 0.65
CA SER A 123 1.90 -0.99 0.07
C SER A 123 2.95 -1.29 1.16
N TYR A 124 2.99 -0.47 2.20
CA TYR A 124 3.90 -0.66 3.33
C TYR A 124 3.61 -1.94 4.12
N LEU A 125 2.33 -2.30 4.27
CA LEU A 125 1.91 -3.55 4.88
C LEU A 125 2.48 -4.75 4.11
N LEU A 126 2.35 -4.76 2.79
CA LEU A 126 2.89 -5.81 1.92
C LEU A 126 4.42 -5.86 1.98
N TYR A 127 5.09 -4.70 2.03
CA TYR A 127 6.54 -4.62 2.23
C TYR A 127 6.98 -5.24 3.55
N SER A 128 6.36 -4.85 4.65
CA SER A 128 6.67 -5.40 5.99
C SER A 128 6.46 -6.91 6.05
N PHE A 129 5.43 -7.38 5.38
CA PHE A 129 5.09 -8.79 5.28
C PHE A 129 6.09 -9.56 4.39
N LYS A 130 6.44 -9.00 3.22
CA LYS A 130 7.41 -9.57 2.29
C LYS A 130 8.77 -9.81 2.95
N LYS A 131 9.23 -8.84 3.76
CA LYS A 131 10.52 -8.93 4.46
C LYS A 131 10.55 -10.05 5.50
N ALA A 132 9.41 -10.42 6.08
CA ALA A 132 9.36 -11.32 7.22
C ALA A 132 9.03 -12.79 6.87
N VAL A 133 8.21 -13.10 5.87
CA VAL A 133 7.53 -14.41 5.88
C VAL A 133 7.05 -14.95 4.53
N LEU A 134 7.15 -14.23 3.43
CA LEU A 134 6.45 -14.53 2.18
C LEU A 134 6.73 -15.90 1.56
N LEU A 135 7.98 -16.32 1.61
CA LEU A 135 8.41 -17.58 0.98
C LEU A 135 8.08 -18.82 1.82
N GLU A 136 7.97 -18.65 3.14
CA GLU A 136 7.80 -19.77 4.08
C GLU A 136 6.33 -20.18 4.30
N LYS A 137 5.39 -19.31 3.94
CA LYS A 137 3.95 -19.51 4.22
C LYS A 137 3.06 -19.70 2.99
N GLY A 138 3.68 -19.91 1.82
CA GLY A 138 2.93 -20.24 0.59
C GLY A 138 2.15 -19.07 -0.01
N MET A 139 2.46 -17.81 0.35
CA MET A 139 1.91 -16.66 -0.34
C MET A 139 2.83 -16.24 -1.49
N ARG A 140 2.26 -15.93 -2.65
CA ARG A 140 2.99 -15.45 -3.83
C ARG A 140 2.40 -14.14 -4.35
N LEU A 141 3.27 -13.16 -4.56
CA LEU A 141 2.96 -11.93 -5.29
C LEU A 141 3.44 -12.07 -6.73
N HIS A 142 2.58 -11.73 -7.68
CA HIS A 142 2.87 -11.83 -9.11
C HIS A 142 3.14 -10.45 -9.68
N VAL A 143 4.31 -10.28 -10.29
CA VAL A 143 4.76 -9.01 -10.88
C VAL A 143 3.76 -8.57 -11.96
N ALA A 144 3.45 -7.29 -11.97
CA ALA A 144 2.56 -6.71 -12.95
C ALA A 144 3.22 -6.58 -14.32
N THR A 145 2.44 -6.79 -15.37
CA THR A 145 2.86 -6.40 -16.72
C THR A 145 2.88 -4.87 -16.83
N PHE A 146 3.59 -4.35 -17.84
CA PHE A 146 3.64 -2.91 -18.11
C PHE A 146 2.23 -2.29 -18.24
N ASP A 147 1.33 -2.96 -18.95
CA ASP A 147 -0.05 -2.47 -19.12
C ASP A 147 -0.82 -2.44 -17.81
N ALA A 148 -0.64 -3.44 -16.95
CA ALA A 148 -1.27 -3.45 -15.63
C ALA A 148 -0.79 -2.31 -14.72
N THR A 149 0.42 -1.79 -14.92
CA THR A 149 0.94 -0.69 -14.11
C THR A 149 0.33 0.67 -14.44
N ARG A 150 -0.29 0.81 -15.62
CA ARG A 150 -0.93 2.06 -16.07
C ARG A 150 -2.20 2.40 -15.29
N ASP A 151 -2.87 1.38 -14.75
CA ASP A 151 -4.09 1.57 -13.99
C ASP A 151 -3.89 1.09 -12.53
N LYS A 152 -4.14 2.01 -11.60
CA LYS A 152 -4.05 1.73 -10.15
C LYS A 152 -5.03 0.66 -9.67
N VAL A 153 -6.08 0.36 -10.42
CA VAL A 153 -7.01 -0.74 -10.12
C VAL A 153 -6.33 -2.09 -10.34
N ASN A 154 -5.41 -2.18 -11.30
CA ASN A 154 -4.82 -3.44 -11.74
C ASN A 154 -3.51 -3.80 -11.04
N SER A 155 -2.92 -2.89 -10.27
CA SER A 155 -1.66 -3.17 -9.58
C SER A 155 -1.46 -2.31 -8.33
N ILE A 156 -0.56 -2.76 -7.47
CA ILE A 156 -0.03 -1.98 -6.35
C ILE A 156 1.50 -2.02 -6.37
N TRP A 157 2.11 -0.86 -6.18
CA TRP A 157 3.55 -0.76 -6.01
C TRP A 157 3.93 -1.13 -4.57
N VAL A 158 4.96 -1.94 -4.39
CA VAL A 158 5.47 -2.37 -3.09
C VAL A 158 6.98 -2.12 -3.04
N PRO A 159 7.51 -1.45 -2.01
CA PRO A 159 8.95 -1.29 -1.85
C PRO A 159 9.69 -2.63 -1.80
N GLU A 160 10.89 -2.65 -2.33
CA GLU A 160 11.85 -3.75 -2.14
C GLU A 160 12.76 -3.47 -0.95
N ASP A 161 13.09 -2.20 -0.76
CA ASP A 161 13.97 -1.69 0.30
C ASP A 161 13.51 -0.32 0.80
N GLU A 162 14.28 0.24 1.74
CA GLU A 162 14.03 1.59 2.28
C GLU A 162 14.59 2.70 1.38
N ASP A 163 15.31 2.38 0.31
CA ASP A 163 15.88 3.35 -0.63
C ASP A 163 14.89 3.80 -1.73
N GLY A 164 13.63 3.36 -1.61
CA GLY A 164 12.54 3.74 -2.50
C GLY A 164 12.50 2.98 -3.82
N GLN A 165 13.26 1.89 -3.92
CA GLN A 165 13.11 0.91 -5.00
C GLN A 165 11.89 0.03 -4.74
N GLY A 166 11.23 -0.44 -5.79
CA GLY A 166 10.04 -1.28 -5.62
C GLY A 166 9.50 -1.84 -6.91
N THR A 167 8.59 -2.77 -6.75
CA THR A 167 8.00 -3.53 -7.84
C THR A 167 6.47 -3.40 -7.81
N HIS A 168 5.85 -3.30 -8.98
CA HIS A 168 4.40 -3.40 -9.12
C HIS A 168 3.95 -4.84 -9.14
N TYR A 169 2.97 -5.18 -8.33
CA TYR A 169 2.33 -6.49 -8.30
C TYR A 169 0.87 -6.37 -8.73
N SER A 170 0.43 -7.27 -9.60
CA SER A 170 -0.94 -7.31 -10.11
C SER A 170 -1.80 -8.36 -9.44
N HIS A 171 -1.24 -9.52 -9.10
CA HIS A 171 -1.98 -10.64 -8.55
C HIS A 171 -1.32 -11.21 -7.29
N ILE A 172 -2.15 -11.88 -6.49
CA ILE A 172 -1.75 -12.63 -5.32
C ILE A 172 -2.34 -14.03 -5.39
N SER A 173 -1.60 -15.03 -4.91
CA SER A 173 -2.08 -16.38 -4.71
C SER A 173 -1.53 -16.97 -3.41
N PHE A 174 -2.22 -17.97 -2.89
CA PHE A 174 -1.76 -18.78 -1.75
C PHE A 174 -1.72 -20.23 -2.16
N GLU A 175 -0.70 -20.94 -1.74
CA GLU A 175 -0.62 -22.40 -1.92
C GLU A 175 -1.79 -23.09 -1.21
N LYS A 176 -2.19 -24.26 -1.76
CA LYS A 176 -3.31 -25.07 -1.24
C LYS A 176 -3.03 -25.62 0.14
#